data_a991089e8ca3ee2906a3a56584f869a4
#
_entry.id   a991089e8ca3ee2906a3a56584f869a4
#
_cell.length_a   1.000
_cell.length_b   1.000
_cell.length_c   1.000
_cell.angle_alpha   90.00
_cell.angle_beta   90.00
_cell.angle_gamma   90.00
#
_symmetry.space_group_name_H-M   'P 1'
#
loop_
_entity.id
_entity.type
_entity.pdbx_description
1 polymer ?
#
loop_
_entity_poly.entity_id
_entity_poly.type
_entity_poly.pdbx_seq_one_letter_code
_entity_poly.pdbx_strand_id
1 'polypeptide(L)'
;MVERRPGVMPPKLGPPPRQVSRGRILRRRLGALGAVVLLGLVVLALVKITGGSSKTAPPPVVAAPKPFRIVFPEGFTRLDMAQRVEAVAKIARAKRHKPVRISKRTYLAASGPRVVAGFGSKKRNLEGFLFPATYEFLGSTRSAQLVQDQLAAFRKNWSRVDLSYARKKNLTPYDVLIIASMIEGETIAPDERPLVAAVIYNRLHAKMTLGIDATIRYGLHIPGTEALKQSQLDSNNPYNTRKHLGLPPTPIGNPGLASMQAAAHPAKVDYLYFVRKPDRVHHYFTKSFQDFVNHEIAYGYK
;
A
#
# COMPACT_ATOMS: atom_id res chain seq x y z
N MET A 1 6.84 -50.76 -81.72
CA MET A 1 7.98 -49.84 -81.90
C MET A 1 8.86 -49.99 -80.67
N VAL A 2 10.03 -50.69 -80.88
CA VAL A 2 10.92 -51.13 -79.83
C VAL A 2 12.11 -50.19 -79.84
N GLU A 3 12.31 -49.44 -78.75
CA GLU A 3 13.42 -48.52 -78.64
C GLU A 3 14.59 -49.21 -77.89
N ARG A 4 15.76 -49.23 -78.53
CA ARG A 4 16.99 -49.86 -78.04
C ARG A 4 17.75 -48.92 -77.10
N ARG A 5 18.17 -49.48 -75.97
CA ARG A 5 19.10 -48.76 -75.04
C ARG A 5 20.54 -48.97 -75.52
N PRO A 6 21.44 -47.98 -75.40
CA PRO A 6 22.84 -48.07 -75.68
C PRO A 6 23.64 -48.70 -74.55
N GLY A 7 24.69 -49.47 -74.91
CA GLY A 7 25.49 -50.29 -74.01
C GLY A 7 26.47 -49.52 -73.14
N VAL A 8 26.69 -50.10 -71.97
CA VAL A 8 27.64 -49.65 -70.92
C VAL A 8 28.99 -50.34 -71.17
N MET A 9 30.06 -49.53 -71.31
CA MET A 9 31.44 -49.97 -71.30
C MET A 9 31.92 -50.41 -69.91
N PRO A 10 32.75 -51.47 -69.77
CA PRO A 10 33.31 -51.84 -68.47
C PRO A 10 34.46 -50.95 -68.05
N PRO A 11 34.71 -50.79 -66.74
CA PRO A 11 35.73 -49.88 -66.20
C PRO A 11 37.16 -50.52 -66.34
N LYS A 12 38.16 -49.67 -66.62
CA LYS A 12 39.59 -50.01 -66.66
C LYS A 12 40.13 -50.28 -65.25
N LEU A 13 40.77 -51.42 -65.09
CA LEU A 13 41.50 -51.82 -63.90
C LEU A 13 42.73 -50.89 -63.68
N GLY A 14 42.85 -50.30 -62.48
CA GLY A 14 44.00 -49.49 -62.06
C GLY A 14 45.14 -50.39 -61.54
N PRO A 15 46.38 -49.86 -61.41
CA PRO A 15 47.56 -50.60 -61.03
C PRO A 15 47.50 -51.12 -59.57
N PRO A 16 48.22 -52.28 -59.27
CA PRO A 16 48.15 -52.94 -57.98
C PRO A 16 48.77 -52.08 -56.83
N PRO A 17 48.28 -52.22 -55.59
CA PRO A 17 48.74 -51.41 -54.44
C PRO A 17 50.17 -51.80 -54.04
N ARG A 18 51.01 -50.80 -53.81
CA ARG A 18 52.39 -50.96 -53.29
C ARG A 18 52.34 -51.53 -51.87
N GLN A 19 52.99 -52.62 -51.63
CA GLN A 19 53.22 -53.26 -50.33
C GLN A 19 54.09 -52.33 -49.44
N VAL A 20 53.56 -51.78 -48.34
CA VAL A 20 54.30 -51.02 -47.33
C VAL A 20 54.89 -51.97 -46.31
N SER A 21 56.23 -51.99 -46.15
CA SER A 21 56.95 -52.92 -45.25
C SER A 21 56.49 -52.72 -43.78
N ARG A 22 56.25 -53.84 -43.08
CA ARG A 22 55.79 -53.90 -41.68
C ARG A 22 56.60 -53.04 -40.68
N GLY A 23 57.90 -52.81 -40.95
CA GLY A 23 58.78 -52.00 -40.11
C GLY A 23 58.50 -50.50 -40.13
N ARG A 24 57.95 -49.94 -41.23
CA ARG A 24 57.56 -48.53 -41.29
C ARG A 24 56.28 -48.25 -40.53
N ILE A 25 55.35 -49.19 -40.46
CA ILE A 25 54.08 -49.05 -39.71
C ILE A 25 54.38 -49.10 -38.22
N LEU A 26 55.29 -49.97 -37.76
CA LEU A 26 55.63 -50.05 -36.34
C LEU A 26 56.32 -48.80 -35.82
N ARG A 27 57.29 -48.20 -36.57
CA ARG A 27 57.94 -46.97 -36.21
C ARG A 27 56.97 -45.76 -36.16
N ARG A 28 55.99 -45.70 -37.09
CA ARG A 28 54.95 -44.65 -37.07
C ARG A 28 54.02 -44.77 -35.90
N ARG A 29 53.66 -46.02 -35.51
CA ARG A 29 52.77 -46.28 -34.33
C ARG A 29 53.48 -45.97 -33.00
N LEU A 30 54.77 -46.27 -32.87
CA LEU A 30 55.55 -45.86 -31.69
C LEU A 30 55.79 -44.37 -31.61
N GLY A 31 56.03 -43.66 -32.70
CA GLY A 31 56.15 -42.24 -32.75
C GLY A 31 54.82 -41.56 -32.43
N ALA A 32 53.68 -42.06 -32.88
CA ALA A 32 52.35 -41.53 -32.56
C ALA A 32 51.99 -41.74 -31.08
N LEU A 33 52.32 -42.89 -30.48
CA LEU A 33 52.15 -43.14 -29.06
C LEU A 33 53.02 -42.20 -28.19
N GLY A 34 54.28 -42.00 -28.58
CA GLY A 34 55.15 -41.05 -27.90
C GLY A 34 54.63 -39.58 -27.91
N ALA A 35 54.08 -39.17 -29.08
CA ALA A 35 53.51 -37.83 -29.24
C ALA A 35 52.21 -37.66 -28.39
N VAL A 36 51.38 -38.68 -28.29
CA VAL A 36 50.15 -38.67 -27.47
C VAL A 36 50.49 -38.59 -25.96
N VAL A 37 51.52 -39.38 -25.54
CA VAL A 37 51.99 -39.32 -24.13
C VAL A 37 52.59 -37.96 -23.79
N LEU A 38 53.41 -37.41 -24.71
CA LEU A 38 53.97 -36.08 -24.49
C LEU A 38 52.92 -35.00 -24.46
N LEU A 39 51.93 -35.04 -25.33
CA LEU A 39 50.77 -34.13 -25.33
C LEU A 39 49.96 -34.28 -24.04
N GLY A 40 49.73 -35.50 -23.57
CA GLY A 40 49.08 -35.78 -22.30
C GLY A 40 49.82 -35.19 -21.08
N LEU A 41 51.16 -35.32 -21.06
CA LEU A 41 51.99 -34.74 -20.00
C LEU A 41 52.01 -33.23 -20.06
N VAL A 42 52.04 -32.62 -21.24
CA VAL A 42 51.95 -31.14 -21.41
C VAL A 42 50.61 -30.63 -20.97
N VAL A 43 49.49 -31.33 -21.31
CA VAL A 43 48.15 -30.97 -20.84
C VAL A 43 48.04 -31.11 -19.32
N LEU A 44 48.62 -32.20 -18.74
CA LEU A 44 48.62 -32.37 -17.27
C LEU A 44 49.47 -31.29 -16.56
N ALA A 45 50.60 -30.88 -17.15
CA ALA A 45 51.41 -29.82 -16.62
C ALA A 45 50.69 -28.44 -16.74
N LEU A 46 50.05 -28.17 -17.87
CA LEU A 46 49.22 -26.96 -18.05
C LEU A 46 48.02 -26.92 -17.08
N VAL A 47 47.33 -28.06 -16.87
CA VAL A 47 46.25 -28.15 -15.88
C VAL A 47 46.76 -27.92 -14.45
N LYS A 48 47.97 -28.39 -14.12
CA LYS A 48 48.58 -28.09 -12.80
C LYS A 48 49.02 -26.64 -12.65
N ILE A 49 49.45 -25.98 -13.71
CA ILE A 49 49.90 -24.60 -13.70
C ILE A 49 48.71 -23.61 -13.73
N THR A 50 47.62 -23.97 -14.45
CA THR A 50 46.40 -23.16 -14.52
C THR A 50 45.36 -23.55 -13.45
N GLY A 51 45.53 -24.72 -12.78
CA GLY A 51 44.65 -25.25 -11.72
C GLY A 51 44.86 -24.63 -10.34
N GLY A 52 45.60 -23.54 -10.24
CA GLY A 52 45.55 -22.66 -9.09
C GLY A 52 44.18 -21.96 -9.04
N SER A 53 43.12 -22.69 -8.71
CA SER A 53 41.86 -22.11 -8.29
C SER A 53 42.16 -21.26 -7.05
N SER A 54 42.48 -19.97 -7.26
CA SER A 54 42.23 -19.00 -6.24
C SER A 54 40.72 -19.10 -5.96
N LYS A 55 40.34 -19.84 -4.90
CA LYS A 55 39.02 -19.72 -4.27
C LYS A 55 38.92 -18.26 -3.85
N THR A 56 38.52 -17.40 -4.80
CA THR A 56 38.02 -16.08 -4.45
C THR A 56 36.84 -16.36 -3.54
N ALA A 57 37.02 -16.11 -2.26
CA ALA A 57 35.93 -16.22 -1.30
C ALA A 57 34.77 -15.41 -1.89
N PRO A 58 33.53 -15.96 -1.91
CA PRO A 58 32.41 -15.17 -2.40
C PRO A 58 32.41 -13.84 -1.63
N PRO A 59 32.14 -12.71 -2.33
CA PRO A 59 32.11 -11.41 -1.66
C PRO A 59 31.22 -11.54 -0.42
N PRO A 60 31.60 -10.94 0.71
CA PRO A 60 30.83 -11.06 1.94
C PRO A 60 29.38 -10.64 1.62
N VAL A 61 28.44 -11.55 1.84
CA VAL A 61 27.02 -11.27 1.69
C VAL A 61 26.71 -10.22 2.76
N VAL A 62 26.73 -8.94 2.35
CA VAL A 62 26.31 -7.85 3.23
C VAL A 62 24.82 -8.08 3.49
N ALA A 63 24.51 -8.54 4.70
CA ALA A 63 23.13 -8.76 5.10
C ALA A 63 22.31 -7.50 4.85
N ALA A 64 21.21 -7.62 4.12
CA ALA A 64 20.34 -6.50 3.81
C ALA A 64 19.90 -5.79 5.12
N PRO A 65 19.96 -4.46 5.17
CA PRO A 65 19.61 -3.74 6.38
C PRO A 65 18.16 -4.03 6.78
N LYS A 66 17.95 -4.48 8.02
CA LYS A 66 16.61 -4.77 8.56
C LYS A 66 15.76 -3.48 8.53
N PRO A 67 14.55 -3.50 7.97
CA PRO A 67 13.67 -2.34 7.95
C PRO A 67 13.15 -2.01 9.36
N PHE A 68 12.76 -0.76 9.56
CA PHE A 68 11.92 -0.34 10.67
C PHE A 68 10.45 -0.40 10.24
N ARG A 69 9.55 -0.54 11.22
CA ARG A 69 8.11 -0.49 11.00
C ARG A 69 7.51 0.77 11.62
N ILE A 70 6.56 1.36 10.90
CA ILE A 70 5.73 2.46 11.37
C ILE A 70 4.26 2.06 11.20
N VAL A 71 3.50 2.17 12.29
CA VAL A 71 2.06 1.86 12.29
C VAL A 71 1.28 3.16 12.26
N PHE A 72 0.38 3.30 11.31
CA PHE A 72 -0.62 4.36 11.27
C PHE A 72 -1.99 3.75 11.55
N PRO A 73 -2.58 3.97 12.72
CA PRO A 73 -3.94 3.56 13.05
C PRO A 73 -4.98 4.20 12.12
N GLU A 74 -6.12 3.53 11.98
CA GLU A 74 -7.30 4.10 11.33
C GLU A 74 -7.75 5.36 12.08
N GLY A 75 -8.33 6.32 11.37
CA GLY A 75 -8.77 7.59 11.93
C GLY A 75 -7.67 8.65 12.18
N PHE A 76 -6.39 8.29 12.11
CA PHE A 76 -5.31 9.28 12.26
C PHE A 76 -5.45 10.39 11.21
N THR A 77 -5.34 11.65 11.67
CA THR A 77 -5.21 12.79 10.77
C THR A 77 -3.82 12.82 10.12
N ARG A 78 -3.69 13.57 9.05
CA ARG A 78 -2.38 13.84 8.42
C ARG A 78 -1.37 14.43 9.42
N LEU A 79 -1.84 15.20 10.39
CA LEU A 79 -1.00 15.79 11.44
C LEU A 79 -0.55 14.72 12.45
N ASP A 80 -1.44 13.82 12.88
CA ASP A 80 -1.11 12.70 13.78
C ASP A 80 -0.11 11.75 13.12
N MET A 81 -0.30 11.44 11.83
CA MET A 81 0.65 10.66 11.05
C MET A 81 2.03 11.33 10.99
N ALA A 82 2.07 12.65 10.80
CA ALA A 82 3.33 13.40 10.78
C ALA A 82 4.03 13.39 12.14
N GLN A 83 3.27 13.50 13.24
CA GLN A 83 3.81 13.36 14.61
C GLN A 83 4.33 11.95 14.85
N ARG A 84 3.62 10.92 14.40
CA ARG A 84 4.05 9.52 14.47
C ARG A 84 5.35 9.29 13.68
N VAL A 85 5.48 9.88 12.49
CA VAL A 85 6.72 9.84 11.70
C VAL A 85 7.90 10.40 12.49
N GLU A 86 7.73 11.55 13.14
CA GLU A 86 8.80 12.15 13.95
C GLU A 86 9.17 11.28 15.15
N ALA A 87 8.18 10.75 15.87
CA ALA A 87 8.41 9.88 17.02
C ALA A 87 9.20 8.61 16.63
N VAL A 88 8.75 7.94 15.56
CA VAL A 88 9.43 6.73 15.07
C VAL A 88 10.80 7.04 14.50
N ALA A 89 10.98 8.18 13.82
CA ALA A 89 12.30 8.61 13.34
C ALA A 89 13.31 8.83 14.47
N LYS A 90 12.89 9.40 15.61
CA LYS A 90 13.73 9.55 16.82
C LYS A 90 14.17 8.18 17.35
N ILE A 91 13.25 7.23 17.48
CA ILE A 91 13.55 5.86 17.92
C ILE A 91 14.52 5.17 16.96
N ALA A 92 14.31 5.30 15.64
CA ALA A 92 15.14 4.68 14.63
C ALA A 92 16.58 5.22 14.64
N ARG A 93 16.75 6.54 14.81
CA ARG A 93 18.07 7.17 14.97
C ARG A 93 18.79 6.65 16.21
N ALA A 94 18.09 6.60 17.34
CA ALA A 94 18.68 6.11 18.61
C ALA A 94 19.14 4.65 18.51
N LYS A 95 18.30 3.76 17.90
CA LYS A 95 18.62 2.32 17.80
C LYS A 95 19.75 1.98 16.85
N ARG A 96 19.98 2.76 15.78
CA ARG A 96 20.98 2.43 14.75
C ARG A 96 22.15 3.41 14.67
N HIS A 97 22.12 4.47 15.45
CA HIS A 97 23.14 5.54 15.43
C HIS A 97 23.42 6.09 14.02
N LYS A 98 22.43 6.03 13.12
CA LYS A 98 22.52 6.48 11.72
C LYS A 98 21.40 7.48 11.42
N PRO A 99 21.63 8.45 10.52
CA PRO A 99 20.59 9.40 10.11
C PRO A 99 19.44 8.68 9.42
N VAL A 100 18.21 9.11 9.73
CA VAL A 100 16.96 8.68 9.11
C VAL A 100 16.37 9.88 8.39
N ARG A 101 15.95 9.67 7.12
CA ARG A 101 15.54 10.76 6.20
C ARG A 101 14.05 11.11 6.26
N ILE A 102 13.29 10.46 7.14
CA ILE A 102 11.90 10.84 7.42
C ILE A 102 11.82 11.82 8.59
N SER A 103 10.90 12.78 8.51
CA SER A 103 10.62 13.75 9.59
C SER A 103 9.20 14.30 9.44
N LYS A 104 8.64 14.88 10.54
CA LYS A 104 7.35 15.58 10.53
C LYS A 104 7.28 16.62 9.40
N ARG A 105 8.29 17.48 9.28
CA ARG A 105 8.31 18.57 8.27
C ARG A 105 8.27 18.03 6.85
N THR A 106 9.13 17.06 6.52
CA THR A 106 9.19 16.49 5.15
C THR A 106 7.97 15.65 4.82
N TYR A 107 7.35 15.01 5.82
CA TYR A 107 6.10 14.26 5.63
C TYR A 107 4.91 15.20 5.34
N LEU A 108 4.75 16.29 6.10
CA LEU A 108 3.73 17.30 5.85
C LEU A 108 3.89 17.97 4.48
N ALA A 109 5.13 18.27 4.08
CA ALA A 109 5.41 18.79 2.73
C ALA A 109 5.03 17.77 1.64
N ALA A 110 5.43 16.50 1.81
CA ALA A 110 5.14 15.44 0.85
C ALA A 110 3.64 15.12 0.74
N SER A 111 2.87 15.28 1.82
CA SER A 111 1.42 15.08 1.87
C SER A 111 0.61 16.36 1.64
N GLY A 112 1.25 17.42 1.15
CA GLY A 112 0.64 18.71 0.82
C GLY A 112 -0.28 18.68 -0.40
N PRO A 113 -0.80 19.84 -0.82
CA PRO A 113 -1.86 19.95 -1.82
C PRO A 113 -1.48 19.38 -3.18
N ARG A 114 -2.31 18.48 -3.71
CA ARG A 114 -2.22 17.91 -5.07
C ARG A 114 -3.58 17.47 -5.59
N VAL A 115 -3.67 17.27 -6.89
CA VAL A 115 -4.81 16.60 -7.51
C VAL A 115 -4.69 15.10 -7.27
N VAL A 116 -5.78 14.47 -6.81
CA VAL A 116 -5.89 13.02 -6.67
C VAL A 116 -6.82 12.50 -7.76
N ALA A 117 -6.31 11.66 -8.63
CA ALA A 117 -7.08 11.10 -9.75
C ALA A 117 -8.34 10.36 -9.24
N GLY A 118 -9.47 10.60 -9.88
CA GLY A 118 -10.78 10.04 -9.49
C GLY A 118 -11.53 10.84 -8.43
N PHE A 119 -10.94 11.93 -7.88
CA PHE A 119 -11.54 12.76 -6.83
C PHE A 119 -11.71 14.24 -7.22
N GLY A 120 -11.82 14.49 -8.52
CA GLY A 120 -11.98 15.82 -9.08
C GLY A 120 -10.65 16.53 -9.37
N SER A 121 -10.72 17.78 -9.89
CA SER A 121 -9.56 18.54 -10.36
C SER A 121 -8.94 19.49 -9.33
N LYS A 122 -9.57 19.66 -8.17
CA LYS A 122 -9.06 20.57 -7.12
C LYS A 122 -7.83 20.00 -6.42
N LYS A 123 -6.80 20.83 -6.23
CA LYS A 123 -5.66 20.50 -5.36
C LYS A 123 -6.11 20.49 -3.90
N ARG A 124 -5.82 19.42 -3.17
CA ARG A 124 -6.15 19.23 -1.75
C ARG A 124 -4.97 18.63 -1.01
N ASN A 125 -4.87 18.95 0.28
CA ASN A 125 -4.03 18.16 1.18
C ASN A 125 -4.50 16.70 1.13
N LEU A 126 -3.58 15.78 1.41
CA LEU A 126 -3.87 14.34 1.34
C LEU A 126 -4.61 13.81 2.58
N GLU A 127 -5.36 14.66 3.31
CA GLU A 127 -6.25 14.18 4.38
C GLU A 127 -7.32 13.25 3.78
N GLY A 128 -7.49 12.08 4.39
CA GLY A 128 -8.37 11.01 3.90
C GLY A 128 -7.73 10.05 2.90
N PHE A 129 -6.61 10.43 2.27
CA PHE A 129 -5.95 9.65 1.20
C PHE A 129 -4.72 8.86 1.66
N LEU A 130 -4.28 9.02 2.90
CA LEU A 130 -3.11 8.36 3.46
C LEU A 130 -3.54 7.07 4.17
N PHE A 131 -3.61 5.95 3.43
CA PHE A 131 -4.20 4.73 3.95
C PHE A 131 -3.53 4.26 5.25
N PRO A 132 -4.32 4.01 6.32
CA PRO A 132 -3.80 3.51 7.60
C PRO A 132 -3.35 2.05 7.47
N ALA A 133 -2.11 1.78 7.83
CA ALA A 133 -1.51 0.45 7.82
C ALA A 133 -0.15 0.46 8.52
N THR A 134 0.51 -0.70 8.53
CA THR A 134 1.92 -0.81 8.89
C THR A 134 2.78 -0.68 7.64
N TYR A 135 3.75 0.23 7.67
CA TYR A 135 4.71 0.45 6.58
C TYR A 135 6.12 0.16 7.05
N GLU A 136 6.94 -0.38 6.16
CA GLU A 136 8.35 -0.58 6.41
C GLU A 136 9.17 0.56 5.79
N PHE A 137 10.26 0.96 6.47
CA PHE A 137 11.17 1.96 5.95
C PHE A 137 12.62 1.67 6.38
N LEU A 138 13.56 2.11 5.56
CA LEU A 138 15.00 2.09 5.83
C LEU A 138 15.48 3.48 6.23
N GLY A 139 16.69 3.60 6.76
CA GLY A 139 17.31 4.91 7.03
C GLY A 139 17.38 5.82 5.79
N SER A 140 17.49 5.23 4.59
CA SER A 140 17.50 5.94 3.31
C SER A 140 16.12 6.34 2.79
N THR A 141 15.02 5.77 3.32
CA THR A 141 13.65 6.06 2.88
C THR A 141 13.32 7.52 3.14
N ARG A 142 12.79 8.21 2.14
CA ARG A 142 12.32 9.60 2.25
C ARG A 142 10.84 9.64 2.62
N SER A 143 10.39 10.71 3.29
CA SER A 143 8.97 10.90 3.61
C SER A 143 8.07 10.88 2.36
N ALA A 144 8.56 11.34 1.22
CA ALA A 144 7.81 11.28 -0.04
C ALA A 144 7.52 9.84 -0.48
N GLN A 145 8.47 8.91 -0.30
CA GLN A 145 8.25 7.50 -0.59
C GLN A 145 7.17 6.91 0.32
N LEU A 146 7.26 7.17 1.63
CA LEU A 146 6.24 6.72 2.58
C LEU A 146 4.83 7.22 2.22
N VAL A 147 4.70 8.49 1.82
CA VAL A 147 3.43 9.06 1.34
C VAL A 147 2.97 8.39 0.04
N GLN A 148 3.88 8.07 -0.89
CA GLN A 148 3.53 7.33 -2.12
C GLN A 148 3.02 5.92 -1.81
N ASP A 149 3.64 5.22 -0.86
CA ASP A 149 3.22 3.89 -0.43
C ASP A 149 1.82 3.93 0.20
N GLN A 150 1.53 4.95 1.03
CA GLN A 150 0.19 5.18 1.59
C GLN A 150 -0.86 5.48 0.51
N LEU A 151 -0.52 6.30 -0.48
CA LEU A 151 -1.41 6.58 -1.62
C LEU A 151 -1.63 5.34 -2.50
N ALA A 152 -0.62 4.51 -2.70
CA ALA A 152 -0.75 3.26 -3.44
C ALA A 152 -1.68 2.29 -2.69
N ALA A 153 -1.51 2.17 -1.37
CA ALA A 153 -2.38 1.38 -0.51
C ALA A 153 -3.82 1.93 -0.52
N PHE A 154 -3.99 3.26 -0.49
CA PHE A 154 -5.31 3.88 -0.62
C PHE A 154 -5.98 3.49 -1.94
N ARG A 155 -5.32 3.65 -3.08
CA ARG A 155 -5.87 3.29 -4.40
C ARG A 155 -6.28 1.83 -4.46
N LYS A 156 -5.43 0.93 -3.96
CA LYS A 156 -5.70 -0.52 -3.90
C LYS A 156 -6.94 -0.84 -3.06
N ASN A 157 -7.13 -0.18 -1.93
CA ASN A 157 -8.29 -0.42 -1.07
C ASN A 157 -9.54 0.30 -1.61
N TRP A 158 -9.40 1.51 -2.13
CA TRP A 158 -10.50 2.26 -2.73
C TRP A 158 -11.09 1.56 -3.96
N SER A 159 -10.31 0.86 -4.77
CA SER A 159 -10.82 0.08 -5.90
C SER A 159 -11.75 -1.07 -5.51
N ARG A 160 -11.81 -1.42 -4.22
CA ARG A 160 -12.72 -2.42 -3.65
C ARG A 160 -14.03 -1.83 -3.13
N VAL A 161 -14.19 -0.51 -3.25
CA VAL A 161 -15.38 0.22 -2.79
C VAL A 161 -16.33 0.41 -3.98
N ASP A 162 -17.50 -0.19 -3.88
CA ASP A 162 -18.56 0.03 -4.89
C ASP A 162 -19.31 1.33 -4.60
N LEU A 163 -19.22 2.28 -5.51
CA LEU A 163 -19.82 3.61 -5.40
C LEU A 163 -21.24 3.68 -6.03
N SER A 164 -21.81 2.57 -6.46
CA SER A 164 -23.09 2.54 -7.19
C SER A 164 -24.23 3.19 -6.40
N TYR A 165 -24.34 2.89 -5.11
CA TYR A 165 -25.37 3.47 -4.24
C TYR A 165 -25.13 4.99 -4.03
N ALA A 166 -23.92 5.38 -3.70
CA ALA A 166 -23.58 6.78 -3.46
C ALA A 166 -23.85 7.66 -4.71
N ARG A 167 -23.51 7.15 -5.91
CA ARG A 167 -23.82 7.84 -7.18
C ARG A 167 -25.33 8.05 -7.39
N LYS A 168 -26.16 7.06 -7.03
CA LYS A 168 -27.64 7.20 -7.07
C LYS A 168 -28.15 8.28 -6.11
N LYS A 169 -27.34 8.66 -5.12
CA LYS A 169 -27.63 9.73 -4.16
C LYS A 169 -26.93 11.04 -4.53
N ASN A 170 -26.38 11.16 -5.75
CA ASN A 170 -25.65 12.34 -6.24
C ASN A 170 -24.40 12.69 -5.42
N LEU A 171 -23.78 11.71 -4.76
CA LEU A 171 -22.53 11.90 -4.02
C LEU A 171 -21.33 11.56 -4.91
N THR A 172 -20.31 12.41 -4.83
CA THR A 172 -19.03 12.21 -5.50
C THR A 172 -18.16 11.20 -4.72
N PRO A 173 -17.12 10.63 -5.34
CA PRO A 173 -16.14 9.82 -4.61
C PRO A 173 -15.52 10.57 -3.42
N TYR A 174 -15.37 11.90 -3.54
CA TYR A 174 -14.81 12.70 -2.45
C TYR A 174 -15.78 12.86 -1.28
N ASP A 175 -17.08 13.01 -1.56
CA ASP A 175 -18.11 13.05 -0.53
C ASP A 175 -18.17 11.72 0.25
N VAL A 176 -18.06 10.58 -0.45
CA VAL A 176 -17.97 9.27 0.20
C VAL A 176 -16.74 9.16 1.09
N LEU A 177 -15.59 9.70 0.68
CA LEU A 177 -14.38 9.72 1.50
C LEU A 177 -14.55 10.59 2.75
N ILE A 178 -15.21 11.75 2.62
CA ILE A 178 -15.57 12.62 3.77
C ILE A 178 -16.47 11.84 4.74
N ILE A 179 -17.52 11.21 4.24
CA ILE A 179 -18.45 10.40 5.06
C ILE A 179 -17.68 9.27 5.76
N ALA A 180 -16.80 8.56 5.04
CA ALA A 180 -15.98 7.50 5.61
C ALA A 180 -15.12 7.97 6.78
N SER A 181 -14.53 9.17 6.67
CA SER A 181 -13.71 9.74 7.74
C SER A 181 -14.51 10.14 8.98
N MET A 182 -15.78 10.53 8.79
CA MET A 182 -16.70 10.79 9.91
C MET A 182 -17.13 9.48 10.60
N ILE A 183 -17.49 8.46 9.84
CA ILE A 183 -17.82 7.14 10.37
C ILE A 183 -16.64 6.58 11.19
N GLU A 184 -15.41 6.71 10.67
CA GLU A 184 -14.21 6.27 11.38
C GLU A 184 -14.00 6.99 12.72
N GLY A 185 -14.33 8.27 12.78
CA GLY A 185 -14.21 9.08 13.99
C GLY A 185 -15.31 8.82 15.04
N GLU A 186 -16.44 8.25 14.62
CA GLU A 186 -17.61 8.04 15.51
C GLU A 186 -17.72 6.59 16.00
N THR A 187 -17.30 5.60 15.21
CA THR A 187 -17.59 4.19 15.50
C THR A 187 -16.41 3.42 16.08
N ILE A 188 -16.65 2.74 17.20
CA ILE A 188 -15.76 1.73 17.76
C ILE A 188 -16.26 0.34 17.36
N ALA A 189 -17.56 0.07 17.50
CA ALA A 189 -18.18 -1.20 17.11
C ALA A 189 -18.23 -1.34 15.58
N PRO A 190 -17.62 -2.39 14.99
CA PRO A 190 -17.51 -2.53 13.53
C PRO A 190 -18.85 -2.65 12.80
N ASP A 191 -19.84 -3.27 13.44
CA ASP A 191 -21.19 -3.52 12.91
C ASP A 191 -22.07 -2.25 12.87
N GLU A 192 -21.70 -1.21 13.61
CA GLU A 192 -22.44 0.06 13.61
C GLU A 192 -22.04 1.01 12.47
N ARG A 193 -20.92 0.78 11.78
CA ARG A 193 -20.49 1.65 10.67
C ARG A 193 -21.57 1.87 9.60
N PRO A 194 -22.28 0.83 9.11
CA PRO A 194 -23.37 1.04 8.16
C PRO A 194 -24.58 1.79 8.75
N LEU A 195 -24.83 1.68 10.05
CA LEU A 195 -25.92 2.40 10.74
C LEU A 195 -25.58 3.90 10.86
N VAL A 196 -24.35 4.25 11.28
CA VAL A 196 -23.89 5.64 11.31
C VAL A 196 -23.89 6.25 9.91
N ALA A 197 -23.45 5.48 8.90
CA ALA A 197 -23.57 5.89 7.51
C ALA A 197 -25.01 6.23 7.13
N ALA A 198 -25.97 5.37 7.49
CA ALA A 198 -27.40 5.60 7.22
C ALA A 198 -27.91 6.89 7.86
N VAL A 199 -27.56 7.15 9.13
CA VAL A 199 -27.95 8.42 9.80
C VAL A 199 -27.38 9.63 9.04
N ILE A 200 -26.13 9.59 8.60
CA ILE A 200 -25.53 10.69 7.82
C ILE A 200 -26.30 10.90 6.52
N TYR A 201 -26.59 9.86 5.75
CA TYR A 201 -27.35 9.96 4.50
C TYR A 201 -28.77 10.46 4.73
N ASN A 202 -29.45 9.97 5.76
CA ASN A 202 -30.84 10.37 6.08
C ASN A 202 -30.89 11.85 6.49
N ARG A 203 -29.96 12.33 7.31
CA ARG A 203 -29.85 13.74 7.69
C ARG A 203 -29.51 14.65 6.50
N LEU A 204 -28.59 14.23 5.62
CA LEU A 204 -28.28 14.98 4.39
C LEU A 204 -29.54 15.10 3.52
N HIS A 205 -30.29 14.02 3.34
CA HIS A 205 -31.54 14.00 2.57
C HIS A 205 -32.61 14.90 3.21
N ALA A 206 -32.76 14.84 4.52
CA ALA A 206 -33.70 15.66 5.29
C ALA A 206 -33.24 17.13 5.48
N LYS A 207 -32.10 17.52 4.91
CA LYS A 207 -31.48 18.86 5.11
C LYS A 207 -31.29 19.22 6.59
N MET A 208 -30.93 18.22 7.38
CA MET A 208 -30.57 18.39 8.80
C MET A 208 -29.07 18.61 8.96
N THR A 209 -28.68 19.30 10.03
CA THR A 209 -27.29 19.38 10.46
C THR A 209 -26.81 18.00 10.89
N LEU A 210 -25.54 17.66 10.58
CA LEU A 210 -25.04 16.30 10.90
C LEU A 210 -24.76 16.12 12.40
N GLY A 211 -24.33 17.20 13.09
CA GLY A 211 -24.12 17.18 14.53
C GLY A 211 -23.02 16.24 15.02
N ILE A 212 -22.00 15.99 14.20
CA ILE A 212 -20.91 15.04 14.47
C ILE A 212 -19.76 15.75 15.18
N ASP A 213 -19.49 15.42 16.43
CA ASP A 213 -18.49 16.05 17.28
C ASP A 213 -17.06 15.89 16.78
N ALA A 214 -16.75 14.77 16.14
CA ALA A 214 -15.45 14.53 15.53
C ALA A 214 -15.08 15.61 14.50
N THR A 215 -16.06 16.21 13.82
CA THR A 215 -15.81 17.24 12.80
C THR A 215 -15.32 18.54 13.43
N ILE A 216 -15.95 19.02 14.50
CA ILE A 216 -15.51 20.26 15.18
C ILE A 216 -14.20 20.04 15.93
N ARG A 217 -13.96 18.86 16.50
CA ARG A 217 -12.68 18.49 17.10
C ARG A 217 -11.55 18.61 16.08
N TYR A 218 -11.75 18.07 14.90
CA TYR A 218 -10.78 18.20 13.80
C TYR A 218 -10.56 19.68 13.42
N GLY A 219 -11.63 20.42 13.20
CA GLY A 219 -11.56 21.82 12.77
C GLY A 219 -10.88 22.77 13.78
N LEU A 220 -10.98 22.46 15.07
CA LEU A 220 -10.37 23.25 16.16
C LEU A 220 -9.11 22.59 16.75
N HIS A 221 -8.66 21.46 16.20
CA HIS A 221 -7.50 20.70 16.68
C HIS A 221 -7.62 20.27 18.15
N ILE A 222 -8.82 19.88 18.60
CA ILE A 222 -9.09 19.47 19.98
C ILE A 222 -8.81 17.96 20.11
N PRO A 223 -7.95 17.54 21.05
CA PRO A 223 -7.71 16.13 21.31
C PRO A 223 -9.00 15.36 21.66
N GLY A 224 -9.10 14.12 21.21
CA GLY A 224 -10.26 13.26 21.52
C GLY A 224 -10.47 12.98 23.02
N THR A 225 -9.42 13.17 23.82
CA THR A 225 -9.41 12.98 25.28
C THR A 225 -9.99 14.15 26.06
N GLU A 226 -10.15 15.33 25.44
CA GLU A 226 -10.69 16.53 26.09
C GLU A 226 -12.20 16.62 25.90
N ALA A 227 -12.93 17.09 26.92
CA ALA A 227 -14.35 17.41 26.78
C ALA A 227 -14.54 18.64 25.88
N LEU A 228 -15.58 18.64 25.02
CA LEU A 228 -15.95 19.82 24.24
C LEU A 228 -16.62 20.85 25.15
N LYS A 229 -16.14 22.09 25.06
CA LYS A 229 -16.73 23.26 25.75
C LYS A 229 -17.88 23.82 24.92
N GLN A 230 -18.86 24.47 25.60
CA GLN A 230 -19.99 25.11 24.92
C GLN A 230 -19.52 26.12 23.85
N SER A 231 -18.52 26.95 24.16
CA SER A 231 -17.96 27.90 23.20
C SER A 231 -17.37 27.26 21.94
N GLN A 232 -16.87 26.03 22.03
CA GLN A 232 -16.38 25.28 20.88
C GLN A 232 -17.54 24.68 20.05
N LEU A 233 -18.60 24.22 20.73
CA LEU A 233 -19.83 23.77 20.07
C LEU A 233 -20.56 24.93 19.37
N ASP A 234 -20.43 26.16 19.89
CA ASP A 234 -21.01 27.35 19.31
C ASP A 234 -20.12 28.03 18.24
N SER A 235 -18.93 27.49 18.01
CA SER A 235 -17.97 28.01 17.04
C SER A 235 -18.54 28.03 15.62
N ASN A 236 -18.27 29.11 14.87
CA ASN A 236 -18.61 29.21 13.44
C ASN A 236 -17.53 28.59 12.53
N ASN A 237 -16.72 27.66 13.06
CA ASN A 237 -15.72 26.95 12.28
C ASN A 237 -16.40 26.15 11.14
N PRO A 238 -15.88 26.16 9.89
CA PRO A 238 -16.48 25.46 8.76
C PRO A 238 -16.67 23.94 8.96
N TYR A 239 -15.95 23.34 9.89
CA TYR A 239 -16.10 21.92 10.25
C TYR A 239 -17.20 21.69 11.32
N ASN A 240 -17.84 22.74 11.84
CA ASN A 240 -18.89 22.57 12.83
C ASN A 240 -20.21 22.12 12.17
N THR A 241 -20.37 20.81 12.02
CA THR A 241 -21.57 20.19 11.44
C THR A 241 -22.81 20.28 12.34
N ARG A 242 -22.74 20.93 13.53
CA ARG A 242 -23.88 21.34 14.34
C ARG A 242 -24.50 22.65 13.84
N LYS A 243 -23.69 23.49 13.16
CA LYS A 243 -24.12 24.81 12.65
C LYS A 243 -24.24 24.85 11.13
N HIS A 244 -23.34 24.16 10.42
CA HIS A 244 -23.31 24.16 8.97
C HIS A 244 -24.02 22.93 8.41
N LEU A 245 -24.91 23.14 7.45
CA LEU A 245 -25.57 22.07 6.71
C LEU A 245 -24.60 21.37 5.75
N GLY A 246 -24.84 20.10 5.49
CA GLY A 246 -24.05 19.32 4.55
C GLY A 246 -22.78 18.72 5.14
N LEU A 247 -21.88 18.30 4.26
CA LEU A 247 -20.61 17.69 4.63
C LEU A 247 -19.57 18.74 5.03
N PRO A 248 -18.62 18.40 5.92
CA PRO A 248 -17.49 19.27 6.22
C PRO A 248 -16.61 19.48 4.97
N PRO A 249 -15.75 20.52 4.94
CA PRO A 249 -14.96 20.86 3.74
C PRO A 249 -14.01 19.79 3.23
N THR A 250 -13.51 18.93 4.13
CA THR A 250 -12.55 17.84 3.82
C THR A 250 -12.83 16.63 4.71
N PRO A 251 -12.22 15.45 4.39
CA PRO A 251 -12.10 14.39 5.39
C PRO A 251 -11.46 14.91 6.68
N ILE A 252 -11.85 14.34 7.81
CA ILE A 252 -11.38 14.69 9.15
C ILE A 252 -10.37 13.70 9.74
N GLY A 253 -9.90 12.78 8.92
CA GLY A 253 -8.94 11.75 9.24
C GLY A 253 -8.83 10.76 8.10
N ASN A 254 -7.96 9.77 8.24
CA ASN A 254 -7.71 8.76 7.23
C ASN A 254 -8.45 7.47 7.59
N PRO A 255 -9.56 7.13 6.87
CA PRO A 255 -10.40 6.00 7.22
C PRO A 255 -9.80 4.67 6.75
N GLY A 256 -10.15 3.58 7.46
CA GLY A 256 -9.93 2.21 7.03
C GLY A 256 -10.91 1.78 5.93
N LEU A 257 -10.67 0.59 5.38
CA LEU A 257 -11.51 0.05 4.29
C LEU A 257 -12.96 -0.17 4.75
N ALA A 258 -13.17 -0.64 5.98
CA ALA A 258 -14.51 -0.91 6.50
C ALA A 258 -15.39 0.36 6.53
N SER A 259 -14.84 1.49 6.98
CA SER A 259 -15.54 2.77 6.97
C SER A 259 -15.78 3.30 5.55
N MET A 260 -14.85 3.08 4.61
CA MET A 260 -15.06 3.42 3.19
C MET A 260 -16.20 2.59 2.57
N GLN A 261 -16.27 1.31 2.88
CA GLN A 261 -17.34 0.42 2.40
C GLN A 261 -18.68 0.79 3.02
N ALA A 262 -18.73 1.06 4.32
CA ALA A 262 -19.95 1.50 5.00
C ALA A 262 -20.45 2.85 4.46
N ALA A 263 -19.57 3.80 4.19
CA ALA A 263 -19.91 5.07 3.56
C ALA A 263 -20.49 4.90 2.15
N ALA A 264 -20.03 3.90 1.40
CA ALA A 264 -20.55 3.60 0.07
C ALA A 264 -21.86 2.79 0.09
N HIS A 265 -22.08 2.01 1.15
CA HIS A 265 -23.23 1.12 1.32
C HIS A 265 -23.82 1.25 2.74
N PRO A 266 -24.57 2.34 3.02
CA PRO A 266 -25.24 2.50 4.31
C PRO A 266 -26.31 1.42 4.52
N ALA A 267 -26.64 1.15 5.79
CA ALA A 267 -27.76 0.30 6.15
C ALA A 267 -29.08 0.88 5.63
N LYS A 268 -30.02 -0.01 5.30
CA LYS A 268 -31.36 0.39 4.83
C LYS A 268 -32.30 0.61 6.04
N VAL A 269 -32.06 1.68 6.79
CA VAL A 269 -32.84 2.07 7.97
C VAL A 269 -33.20 3.55 7.89
N ASP A 270 -34.21 3.98 8.63
CA ASP A 270 -34.70 5.35 8.67
C ASP A 270 -34.23 6.14 9.89
N TYR A 271 -33.18 5.69 10.57
CA TYR A 271 -32.63 6.36 11.74
C TYR A 271 -32.11 7.77 11.41
N LEU A 272 -32.39 8.71 12.31
CA LEU A 272 -31.95 10.11 12.23
C LEU A 272 -31.01 10.50 13.38
N TYR A 273 -31.04 9.73 14.47
CA TYR A 273 -30.31 10.02 15.70
C TYR A 273 -29.59 8.79 16.20
N PHE A 274 -28.43 9.03 16.82
CA PHE A 274 -27.74 8.03 17.62
C PHE A 274 -27.12 8.67 18.85
N VAL A 275 -27.06 7.98 19.94
CA VAL A 275 -26.41 8.38 21.19
C VAL A 275 -25.55 7.24 21.70
N ARG A 276 -24.34 7.57 22.17
CA ARG A 276 -23.39 6.58 22.68
C ARG A 276 -23.93 5.98 23.98
N LYS A 277 -23.94 4.65 24.09
CA LYS A 277 -24.34 3.94 25.31
C LYS A 277 -23.30 4.10 26.44
N PRO A 278 -23.67 3.79 27.70
CA PRO A 278 -22.76 3.87 28.84
C PRO A 278 -21.53 2.98 28.74
N ASP A 279 -21.57 1.92 27.94
CA ASP A 279 -20.41 1.04 27.63
C ASP A 279 -19.34 1.76 26.81
N ARG A 280 -19.63 2.94 26.25
CA ARG A 280 -18.76 3.78 25.42
C ARG A 280 -18.27 3.10 24.13
N VAL A 281 -18.84 1.99 23.76
CA VAL A 281 -18.51 1.21 22.55
C VAL A 281 -19.65 1.28 21.53
N HIS A 282 -20.89 1.04 22.01
CA HIS A 282 -22.07 0.95 21.16
C HIS A 282 -22.92 2.22 21.21
N HIS A 283 -23.82 2.35 20.24
CA HIS A 283 -24.80 3.43 20.16
C HIS A 283 -26.22 2.87 20.22
N TYR A 284 -27.12 3.70 20.69
CA TYR A 284 -28.56 3.54 20.49
C TYR A 284 -28.98 4.35 19.28
N PHE A 285 -29.72 3.75 18.36
CA PHE A 285 -30.18 4.39 17.11
C PHE A 285 -31.67 4.53 17.10
N THR A 286 -32.19 5.69 16.66
CA THR A 286 -33.61 5.96 16.56
C THR A 286 -33.94 6.98 15.48
N LYS A 287 -35.18 6.99 15.00
CA LYS A 287 -35.74 8.06 14.15
C LYS A 287 -36.44 9.16 14.95
N SER A 288 -36.79 8.90 16.20
CA SER A 288 -37.54 9.81 17.07
C SER A 288 -36.59 10.74 17.83
N PHE A 289 -36.80 12.05 17.71
CA PHE A 289 -36.06 13.03 18.50
C PHE A 289 -36.35 12.89 19.99
N GLN A 290 -37.63 12.67 20.36
CA GLN A 290 -38.01 12.50 21.77
C GLN A 290 -37.32 11.31 22.40
N ASP A 291 -37.27 10.19 21.68
CA ASP A 291 -36.63 8.97 22.12
C ASP A 291 -35.10 9.14 22.25
N PHE A 292 -34.48 9.87 21.32
CA PHE A 292 -33.07 10.26 21.41
C PHE A 292 -32.79 11.07 22.69
N VAL A 293 -33.62 12.10 22.99
CA VAL A 293 -33.47 12.94 24.20
C VAL A 293 -33.63 12.11 25.46
N ASN A 294 -34.62 11.22 25.49
CA ASN A 294 -34.85 10.33 26.63
C ASN A 294 -33.61 9.46 26.93
N HIS A 295 -32.96 8.94 25.90
CA HIS A 295 -31.73 8.15 26.05
C HIS A 295 -30.52 9.01 26.41
N GLU A 296 -30.40 10.26 25.90
CA GLU A 296 -29.36 11.18 26.38
C GLU A 296 -29.45 11.43 27.88
N ILE A 297 -30.68 11.63 28.41
CA ILE A 297 -30.93 11.79 29.85
C ILE A 297 -30.60 10.49 30.61
N ALA A 298 -31.14 9.35 30.14
CA ALA A 298 -30.93 8.06 30.78
C ALA A 298 -29.43 7.65 30.85
N TYR A 299 -28.64 8.08 29.86
CA TYR A 299 -27.20 7.79 29.80
C TYR A 299 -26.32 8.86 30.44
N GLY A 300 -26.92 9.91 31.03
CA GLY A 300 -26.21 10.96 31.76
C GLY A 300 -25.50 11.99 30.89
N TYR A 301 -25.97 12.25 29.68
CA TYR A 301 -25.44 13.31 28.79
C TYR A 301 -26.14 14.65 28.96
N LYS A 302 -27.29 14.68 29.62
CA LYS A 302 -28.08 15.86 30.00
C LYS A 302 -28.55 15.79 31.42
#